data_c5a26f405bc2918333710141b62dfb27
#
_entry.id   c5a26f405bc2918333710141b62dfb27
#
_cell.length_a   1.000
_cell.length_b   1.000
_cell.length_c   1.000
_cell.angle_alpha   90.00
_cell.angle_beta   90.00
_cell.angle_gamma   90.00
#
_symmetry.space_group_name_H-M   'P 1'
#
loop_
_entity.id
_entity.type
_entity.pdbx_description
1 polymer ?
#
loop_
_entity_poly.entity_id
_entity_poly.type
_entity_poly.pdbx_seq_one_letter_code
_entity_poly.pdbx_strand_id
1 'polypeptide(L)'
;MKADCDVKERYCMETIKIKYHSDTIDKLTYIDGKSDWIDLRCAEEVEFKAGDFKLINLGVSMKLPEGYEAHVAPRSSTFKNFGLLQANSIGIIDNSYSSDEDIWRWPALAMRDTVVHVNDRICQFRIVKNQPKIEFMEVEHLGGTVRGGFGSTGIK
;
A
#
# COMPACT_ATOMS: atom_id res chain seq x y z
N MET A 1 -21.73 19.15 -35.85
CA MET A 1 -22.31 18.93 -34.50
C MET A 1 -21.24 18.23 -33.65
N LYS A 2 -20.61 18.98 -32.76
CA LYS A 2 -19.66 18.44 -31.80
C LYS A 2 -20.49 17.91 -30.63
N ALA A 3 -20.37 16.62 -30.36
CA ALA A 3 -20.98 16.03 -29.18
C ALA A 3 -20.29 16.59 -27.95
N ASP A 4 -21.08 17.24 -27.07
CA ASP A 4 -20.67 17.68 -25.75
C ASP A 4 -20.24 16.44 -24.96
N CYS A 5 -18.95 16.37 -24.66
CA CYS A 5 -18.41 15.45 -23.68
C CYS A 5 -18.75 16.03 -22.31
N ASP A 6 -19.90 15.60 -21.77
CA ASP A 6 -20.41 16.02 -20.48
C ASP A 6 -19.44 15.55 -19.38
N VAL A 7 -18.62 16.47 -18.92
CA VAL A 7 -17.73 16.30 -17.76
C VAL A 7 -18.60 16.21 -16.51
N LYS A 8 -19.10 15.04 -16.25
CA LYS A 8 -19.56 14.57 -14.94
C LYS A 8 -18.88 13.25 -14.64
N GLU A 9 -17.58 13.25 -14.43
CA GLU A 9 -16.97 12.29 -13.52
C GLU A 9 -17.55 12.58 -12.13
N ARG A 10 -18.78 12.12 -11.91
CA ARG A 10 -19.28 11.91 -10.54
C ARG A 10 -18.27 10.96 -9.93
N TYR A 11 -17.69 11.35 -8.80
CA TYR A 11 -16.92 10.48 -7.93
C TYR A 11 -17.75 9.21 -7.70
N CYS A 12 -17.49 8.18 -8.50
CA CYS A 12 -18.12 6.89 -8.32
C CYS A 12 -17.50 6.32 -7.05
N MET A 13 -18.30 6.19 -6.00
CA MET A 13 -17.82 5.63 -4.73
C MET A 13 -17.56 4.15 -4.95
N GLU A 14 -16.29 3.75 -4.84
CA GLU A 14 -15.91 2.36 -4.89
C GLU A 14 -16.10 1.69 -3.53
N THR A 15 -16.44 0.40 -3.52
CA THR A 15 -16.72 -0.35 -2.29
C THR A 15 -15.65 -1.42 -2.08
N ILE A 16 -14.97 -1.38 -0.94
CA ILE A 16 -14.10 -2.45 -0.45
C ILE A 16 -14.90 -3.30 0.53
N LYS A 17 -15.01 -4.61 0.28
CA LYS A 17 -15.54 -5.53 1.27
C LYS A 17 -14.43 -5.87 2.26
N ILE A 18 -14.70 -5.71 3.55
CA ILE A 18 -13.71 -5.93 4.61
C ILE A 18 -14.22 -6.93 5.65
N LYS A 19 -13.35 -7.85 6.03
CA LYS A 19 -13.53 -8.73 7.19
C LYS A 19 -12.51 -8.37 8.24
N TYR A 20 -12.98 -8.10 9.46
CA TYR A 20 -12.12 -7.89 10.63
C TYR A 20 -11.89 -9.23 11.34
N HIS A 21 -10.64 -9.54 11.64
CA HIS A 21 -10.22 -10.75 12.38
C HIS A 21 -9.97 -10.46 13.87
N SER A 22 -10.05 -9.20 14.26
CA SER A 22 -9.88 -8.75 15.64
C SER A 22 -10.92 -7.66 15.94
N ASP A 23 -11.43 -7.68 17.15
CA ASP A 23 -12.29 -6.64 17.74
C ASP A 23 -11.48 -5.59 18.51
N THR A 24 -10.16 -5.78 18.62
CA THR A 24 -9.25 -4.90 19.37
C THR A 24 -8.73 -3.72 18.55
N ILE A 25 -8.96 -3.72 17.24
CA ILE A 25 -8.58 -2.61 16.35
C ILE A 25 -9.82 -1.77 16.00
N ASP A 26 -9.63 -0.45 15.94
CA ASP A 26 -10.66 0.46 15.46
C ASP A 26 -11.00 0.17 13.99
N LYS A 27 -12.24 0.38 13.62
CA LYS A 27 -12.68 0.25 12.22
C LYS A 27 -11.93 1.25 11.34
N LEU A 28 -11.56 0.80 10.13
CA LEU A 28 -10.83 1.63 9.18
C LEU A 28 -11.74 2.75 8.67
N THR A 29 -11.24 3.95 8.68
CA THR A 29 -11.93 5.14 8.18
C THR A 29 -10.96 6.12 7.54
N TYR A 30 -11.49 6.99 6.66
CA TYR A 30 -10.75 8.16 6.23
C TYR A 30 -10.52 9.13 7.41
N ILE A 31 -9.46 9.91 7.33
CA ILE A 31 -9.27 11.11 8.15
C ILE A 31 -9.69 12.29 7.27
N ASP A 32 -10.95 12.63 7.32
CA ASP A 32 -11.56 13.64 6.46
C ASP A 32 -10.78 14.95 6.44
N GLY A 33 -10.53 15.45 5.23
CA GLY A 33 -9.82 16.70 4.99
C GLY A 33 -8.32 16.68 5.32
N LYS A 34 -7.73 15.51 5.67
CA LYS A 34 -6.32 15.38 6.03
C LYS A 34 -5.54 14.38 5.19
N SER A 35 -6.14 13.27 4.81
CA SER A 35 -5.42 12.22 4.08
C SER A 35 -6.36 11.46 3.14
N ASP A 36 -5.86 11.19 1.95
CA ASP A 36 -6.45 10.28 0.97
C ASP A 36 -6.06 8.82 1.24
N TRP A 37 -5.11 8.59 2.14
CA TRP A 37 -4.66 7.29 2.59
C TRP A 37 -5.39 6.86 3.85
N ILE A 38 -5.70 5.58 3.96
CA ILE A 38 -6.38 4.98 5.10
C ILE A 38 -5.35 4.29 5.99
N ASP A 39 -5.33 4.65 7.27
CA ASP A 39 -4.43 4.04 8.25
C ASP A 39 -4.80 2.58 8.52
N LEU A 40 -3.78 1.71 8.58
CA LEU A 40 -3.86 0.33 9.00
C LEU A 40 -3.26 0.17 10.40
N ARG A 41 -3.83 -0.76 11.16
CA ARG A 41 -3.51 -0.92 12.59
C ARG A 41 -2.90 -2.28 12.87
N CYS A 42 -2.06 -2.33 13.89
CA CYS A 42 -1.51 -3.57 14.43
C CYS A 42 -2.59 -4.33 15.21
N ALA A 43 -2.83 -5.59 14.88
CA ALA A 43 -3.86 -6.40 15.52
C ALA A 43 -3.38 -7.17 16.77
N GLU A 44 -2.06 -7.22 16.98
CA GLU A 44 -1.43 -7.91 18.09
C GLU A 44 -0.21 -7.14 18.59
N GLU A 45 0.17 -7.30 19.86
CA GLU A 45 1.41 -6.69 20.35
C GLU A 45 2.62 -7.39 19.73
N VAL A 46 3.57 -6.62 19.23
CA VAL A 46 4.80 -7.15 18.61
C VAL A 46 6.02 -6.46 19.17
N GLU A 47 6.88 -7.23 19.84
CA GLU A 47 8.19 -6.77 20.29
C GLU A 47 9.24 -6.99 19.22
N PHE A 48 10.15 -6.05 19.06
CA PHE A 48 11.29 -6.11 18.12
C PHE A 48 12.60 -5.83 18.85
N LYS A 49 13.64 -6.58 18.46
CA LYS A 49 15.02 -6.22 18.67
C LYS A 49 15.58 -5.57 17.39
N ALA A 50 16.57 -4.71 17.53
CA ALA A 50 17.27 -4.14 16.37
C ALA A 50 17.72 -5.25 15.42
N GLY A 51 17.36 -5.14 14.13
CA GLY A 51 17.63 -6.13 13.09
C GLY A 51 16.54 -7.21 12.91
N ASP A 52 15.54 -7.28 13.78
CA ASP A 52 14.43 -8.22 13.61
C ASP A 52 13.60 -7.89 12.37
N PHE A 53 13.25 -8.94 11.62
CA PHE A 53 12.22 -8.88 10.58
C PHE A 53 10.99 -9.65 11.02
N LYS A 54 9.83 -9.02 10.99
CA LYS A 54 8.54 -9.66 11.32
C LYS A 54 7.43 -9.18 10.39
N LEU A 55 6.46 -10.06 10.15
CA LEU A 55 5.21 -9.74 9.46
C LEU A 55 4.16 -9.34 10.50
N ILE A 56 3.90 -8.06 10.63
CA ILE A 56 2.88 -7.55 11.57
C ILE A 56 1.48 -7.85 11.02
N ASN A 57 0.66 -8.50 11.84
CA ASN A 57 -0.73 -8.78 11.52
C ASN A 57 -1.57 -7.50 11.58
N LEU A 58 -2.26 -7.17 10.49
CA LEU A 58 -3.12 -5.98 10.39
C LEU A 58 -4.59 -6.25 10.73
N GLY A 59 -4.94 -7.51 11.03
CA GLY A 59 -6.26 -7.91 11.52
C GLY A 59 -7.41 -7.76 10.53
N VAL A 60 -7.13 -7.61 9.24
CA VAL A 60 -8.14 -7.44 8.20
C VAL A 60 -7.84 -8.31 6.98
N SER A 61 -8.90 -8.79 6.33
CA SER A 61 -8.89 -9.30 4.96
C SER A 61 -9.83 -8.44 4.13
N MET A 62 -9.46 -8.10 2.90
CA MET A 62 -10.26 -7.22 2.07
C MET A 62 -10.41 -7.76 0.65
N LYS A 63 -11.60 -7.56 0.08
CA LYS A 63 -11.84 -7.73 -1.35
C LYS A 63 -11.97 -6.36 -2.00
N LEU A 64 -10.99 -6.03 -2.82
CA LEU A 64 -10.94 -4.77 -3.55
C LEU A 64 -11.98 -4.75 -4.69
N PRO A 65 -12.40 -3.57 -5.16
CA PRO A 65 -13.19 -3.46 -6.37
C PRO A 65 -12.43 -4.04 -7.57
N GLU A 66 -13.17 -4.53 -8.57
CA GLU A 66 -12.56 -5.02 -9.81
C GLU A 66 -11.79 -3.90 -10.52
N GLY A 67 -10.61 -4.23 -11.04
CA GLY A 67 -9.74 -3.26 -11.72
C GLY A 67 -8.91 -2.38 -10.80
N TYR A 68 -8.81 -2.73 -9.51
CA TYR A 68 -7.98 -2.02 -8.55
C TYR A 68 -7.02 -2.97 -7.83
N GLU A 69 -5.91 -2.42 -7.39
CA GLU A 69 -4.95 -3.01 -6.46
C GLU A 69 -4.74 -2.07 -5.27
N ALA A 70 -4.28 -2.59 -4.14
CA ALA A 70 -3.92 -1.75 -3.00
C ALA A 70 -2.41 -1.54 -2.93
N HIS A 71 -2.01 -0.30 -2.62
CA HIS A 71 -0.64 0.05 -2.28
C HIS A 71 -0.56 0.33 -0.79
N VAL A 72 0.36 -0.36 -0.11
CA VAL A 72 0.61 -0.20 1.34
C VAL A 72 1.97 0.44 1.53
N ALA A 73 2.01 1.53 2.30
CA ALA A 73 3.21 2.28 2.60
C ALA A 73 3.31 2.59 4.10
N PRO A 74 4.50 2.85 4.64
CA PRO A 74 4.61 3.37 6.00
C PRO A 74 3.95 4.75 6.10
N ARG A 75 3.52 5.13 7.30
CA ARG A 75 3.13 6.50 7.59
C ARG A 75 4.38 7.36 7.75
N SER A 76 4.25 8.67 7.55
CA SER A 76 5.36 9.61 7.72
C SER A 76 6.01 9.55 9.11
N SER A 77 5.26 9.16 10.13
CA SER A 77 5.73 9.05 11.52
C SER A 77 6.20 7.63 11.93
N THR A 78 6.04 6.62 11.08
CA THR A 78 6.31 5.22 11.44
C THR A 78 7.76 5.02 11.89
N PHE A 79 8.73 5.49 11.12
CA PHE A 79 10.14 5.35 11.49
C PHE A 79 10.47 6.14 12.76
N LYS A 80 10.01 7.38 12.87
CA LYS A 80 10.24 8.22 14.06
C LYS A 80 9.71 7.55 15.33
N ASN A 81 8.47 7.04 15.28
CA ASN A 81 7.80 6.51 16.48
C ASN A 81 8.31 5.11 16.83
N PHE A 82 8.48 4.24 15.84
CA PHE A 82 8.75 2.81 16.08
C PHE A 82 10.14 2.37 15.62
N GLY A 83 10.87 3.16 14.84
CA GLY A 83 12.15 2.73 14.25
C GLY A 83 12.00 1.60 13.24
N LEU A 84 10.82 1.45 12.64
CA LEU A 84 10.49 0.40 11.69
C LEU A 84 10.57 0.90 10.24
N LEU A 85 11.18 0.08 9.40
CA LEU A 85 11.18 0.23 7.94
C LEU A 85 10.26 -0.83 7.32
N GLN A 86 9.59 -0.47 6.24
CA GLN A 86 8.88 -1.45 5.41
C GLN A 86 9.90 -2.18 4.51
N ALA A 87 10.06 -3.49 4.73
CA ALA A 87 11.16 -4.24 4.09
C ALA A 87 11.00 -4.42 2.57
N ASN A 88 9.79 -4.33 2.04
CA ASN A 88 9.50 -4.42 0.60
C ASN A 88 9.25 -3.06 -0.07
N SER A 89 9.65 -1.96 0.54
CA SER A 89 9.49 -0.57 0.07
C SER A 89 8.03 -0.14 -0.07
N ILE A 90 7.27 -0.79 -0.93
CA ILE A 90 5.81 -0.62 -1.07
C ILE A 90 5.17 -2.02 -1.12
N GLY A 91 4.13 -2.21 -0.34
CA GLY A 91 3.32 -3.43 -0.40
C GLY A 91 2.32 -3.34 -1.54
N ILE A 92 2.29 -4.33 -2.40
CA ILE A 92 1.31 -4.43 -3.48
C ILE A 92 0.40 -5.61 -3.16
N ILE A 93 -0.90 -5.32 -3.10
CA ILE A 93 -1.93 -6.34 -2.87
C ILE A 93 -2.89 -6.29 -4.05
N ASP A 94 -2.83 -7.31 -4.89
CA ASP A 94 -3.72 -7.43 -6.03
C ASP A 94 -5.08 -8.02 -5.64
N ASN A 95 -6.04 -7.96 -6.56
CA ASN A 95 -7.42 -8.37 -6.31
C ASN A 95 -7.59 -9.88 -6.13
N SER A 96 -6.59 -10.70 -6.44
CA SER A 96 -6.62 -12.16 -6.21
C SER A 96 -6.41 -12.52 -4.74
N TYR A 97 -5.76 -11.67 -3.95
CA TYR A 97 -5.57 -11.83 -2.51
C TYR A 97 -6.78 -11.31 -1.74
N SER A 98 -7.87 -12.06 -1.77
CA SER A 98 -9.19 -11.57 -1.38
C SER A 98 -10.08 -12.58 -0.65
N SER A 99 -9.51 -13.71 -0.20
CA SER A 99 -10.25 -14.68 0.60
C SER A 99 -10.36 -14.25 2.07
N ASP A 100 -11.19 -14.95 2.82
CA ASP A 100 -11.34 -14.73 4.27
C ASP A 100 -10.02 -14.96 5.03
N GLU A 101 -9.17 -15.86 4.55
CA GLU A 101 -7.92 -16.23 5.18
C GLU A 101 -6.72 -15.38 4.70
N ASP A 102 -6.92 -14.53 3.69
CA ASP A 102 -5.90 -13.64 3.15
C ASP A 102 -5.76 -12.39 4.03
N ILE A 103 -5.25 -12.61 5.24
CA ILE A 103 -5.05 -11.55 6.23
C ILE A 103 -3.89 -10.66 5.78
N TRP A 104 -4.14 -9.37 5.73
CA TRP A 104 -3.12 -8.38 5.39
C TRP A 104 -2.04 -8.32 6.46
N ARG A 105 -0.78 -8.30 6.02
CA ARG A 105 0.40 -8.24 6.88
C ARG A 105 1.36 -7.16 6.40
N TRP A 106 2.05 -6.54 7.33
CA TRP A 106 3.03 -5.52 7.03
C TRP A 106 4.45 -6.02 7.35
N PRO A 107 5.37 -6.11 6.34
CA PRO A 107 6.74 -6.60 6.53
C PRO A 107 7.59 -5.50 7.16
N ALA A 108 7.94 -5.67 8.42
CA ALA A 108 8.67 -4.70 9.22
C ALA A 108 10.10 -5.16 9.51
N LEU A 109 11.07 -4.29 9.25
CA LEU A 109 12.46 -4.42 9.68
C LEU A 109 12.73 -3.39 10.78
N ALA A 110 13.18 -3.83 11.95
CA ALA A 110 13.45 -2.95 13.08
C ALA A 110 14.90 -2.43 13.05
N MET A 111 15.05 -1.12 13.12
CA MET A 111 16.36 -0.44 13.20
C MET A 111 16.78 -0.18 14.66
N ARG A 112 15.89 -0.41 15.60
CA ARG A 112 16.14 -0.33 17.05
C ARG A 112 15.16 -1.23 17.80
N ASP A 113 15.44 -1.51 19.06
CA ASP A 113 14.48 -2.17 19.95
C ASP A 113 13.22 -1.32 20.06
N THR A 114 12.06 -1.96 19.90
CA THR A 114 10.77 -1.26 19.93
C THR A 114 9.62 -2.23 20.20
N VAL A 115 8.50 -1.70 20.63
CA VAL A 115 7.25 -2.43 20.80
C VAL A 115 6.17 -1.71 19.99
N VAL A 116 5.39 -2.47 19.23
CA VAL A 116 4.17 -2.00 18.60
C VAL A 116 3.00 -2.58 19.36
N HIS A 117 2.15 -1.72 19.90
CA HIS A 117 1.00 -2.15 20.67
C HIS A 117 -0.22 -2.40 19.79
N VAL A 118 -1.16 -3.18 20.29
CA VAL A 118 -2.45 -3.37 19.64
C VAL A 118 -3.10 -2.03 19.34
N ASN A 119 -3.68 -1.93 18.16
CA ASN A 119 -4.36 -0.73 17.65
C ASN A 119 -3.44 0.43 17.24
N ASP A 120 -2.11 0.30 17.36
CA ASP A 120 -1.19 1.29 16.82
C ASP A 120 -1.31 1.40 15.30
N ARG A 121 -1.33 2.64 14.79
CA ARG A 121 -1.33 2.94 13.36
C ARG A 121 0.09 2.90 12.82
N ILE A 122 0.45 1.84 12.10
CA ILE A 122 1.84 1.56 11.68
C ILE A 122 2.09 1.78 10.20
N CYS A 123 1.09 1.63 9.38
CA CYS A 123 1.16 1.84 7.94
C CYS A 123 -0.17 2.38 7.43
N GLN A 124 -0.25 2.60 6.13
CA GLN A 124 -1.43 3.15 5.47
C GLN A 124 -1.56 2.56 4.07
N PHE A 125 -2.76 2.60 3.51
CA PHE A 125 -2.99 2.14 2.15
C PHE A 125 -3.91 3.07 1.37
N ARG A 126 -3.84 2.94 0.07
CA ARG A 126 -4.82 3.44 -0.90
C ARG A 126 -5.02 2.40 -2.00
N ILE A 127 -6.11 2.49 -2.72
CA ILE A 127 -6.30 1.70 -3.93
C ILE A 127 -5.93 2.54 -5.17
N VAL A 128 -5.41 1.86 -6.18
CA VAL A 128 -5.07 2.45 -7.48
C VAL A 128 -5.62 1.57 -8.59
N LYS A 129 -5.94 2.16 -9.73
CA LYS A 129 -6.38 1.39 -10.92
C LYS A 129 -5.24 0.50 -11.40
N ASN A 130 -5.57 -0.74 -11.78
CA ASN A 130 -4.61 -1.63 -12.43
C ASN A 130 -4.09 -1.00 -13.71
N GLN A 131 -2.85 -1.34 -14.07
CA GLN A 131 -2.32 -0.95 -15.37
C GLN A 131 -3.16 -1.58 -16.51
N PRO A 132 -3.20 -0.96 -17.70
CA PRO A 132 -3.83 -1.58 -18.85
C PRO A 132 -3.17 -2.91 -19.20
N LYS A 133 -3.91 -3.81 -19.83
CA LYS A 133 -3.30 -5.02 -20.38
C LYS A 133 -2.23 -4.65 -21.39
N ILE A 134 -1.07 -5.25 -21.23
CA ILE A 134 0.08 -5.05 -22.13
C ILE A 134 0.44 -6.35 -22.82
N GLU A 135 0.92 -6.23 -24.05
CA GLU A 135 1.50 -7.32 -24.84
C GLU A 135 2.96 -6.97 -25.13
N PHE A 136 3.85 -7.93 -24.97
CA PHE A 136 5.26 -7.76 -25.32
C PHE A 136 5.48 -8.22 -26.76
N MET A 137 5.94 -7.30 -27.60
CA MET A 137 6.38 -7.59 -28.96
C MET A 137 7.91 -7.53 -28.99
N GLU A 138 8.56 -8.68 -29.19
CA GLU A 138 10.01 -8.72 -29.36
C GLU A 138 10.39 -8.07 -30.69
N VAL A 139 11.37 -7.18 -30.64
CA VAL A 139 11.89 -6.48 -31.82
C VAL A 139 13.42 -6.44 -31.74
N GLU A 140 14.09 -6.45 -32.91
CA GLU A 140 15.55 -6.34 -32.96
C GLU A 140 16.05 -4.94 -32.60
N HIS A 141 15.27 -3.90 -32.90
CA HIS A 141 15.64 -2.49 -32.69
C HIS A 141 14.43 -1.70 -32.15
N LEU A 142 14.66 -0.93 -31.06
CA LEU A 142 13.65 -0.04 -30.49
C LEU A 142 13.55 1.33 -31.20
N GLY A 143 14.54 1.69 -32.03
CA GLY A 143 14.54 2.92 -32.83
C GLY A 143 14.82 4.20 -32.03
N GLY A 144 15.06 4.13 -30.73
CA GLY A 144 15.37 5.30 -29.89
C GLY A 144 16.85 5.68 -29.90
N THR A 145 17.15 6.89 -29.41
CA THR A 145 18.52 7.36 -29.18
C THR A 145 18.93 7.05 -27.74
N VAL A 146 20.23 6.77 -27.54
CA VAL A 146 20.78 6.54 -26.20
C VAL A 146 20.68 7.82 -25.36
N ARG A 147 19.92 7.76 -24.29
CA ARG A 147 19.71 8.89 -23.38
C ARG A 147 20.79 8.99 -22.31
N GLY A 148 21.43 7.86 -21.96
CA GLY A 148 22.24 7.73 -20.77
C GLY A 148 21.40 7.47 -19.50
N GLY A 149 22.07 7.23 -18.40
CA GLY A 149 21.43 6.97 -17.10
C GLY A 149 22.48 6.82 -15.99
N PHE A 150 22.03 6.51 -14.76
CA PHE A 150 22.91 6.22 -13.61
C PHE A 150 23.99 7.28 -13.35
N GLY A 151 23.61 8.57 -13.41
CA GLY A 151 24.53 9.68 -13.18
C GLY A 151 25.29 10.16 -14.43
N SER A 152 24.88 9.76 -15.64
CA SER A 152 25.48 10.22 -16.90
C SER A 152 25.45 11.76 -17.07
N THR A 153 24.58 12.47 -16.31
CA THR A 153 24.50 13.93 -16.27
C THR A 153 25.46 14.57 -15.25
N GLY A 154 26.24 13.76 -14.52
CA GLY A 154 27.18 14.22 -13.49
C GLY A 154 26.54 14.47 -12.13
N ILE A 155 27.38 14.77 -11.14
CA ILE A 155 26.97 15.09 -9.76
C ILE A 155 26.90 16.61 -9.53
N LYS A 156 27.47 17.42 -10.44
CA LYS A 156 27.50 18.91 -10.39
C LYS A 156 27.14 19.47 -11.73
#